data_3f8930532e8c40f07568d0b91437ce83
#
_entry.id   3f8930532e8c40f07568d0b91437ce83
#
_cell.length_a   1.000
_cell.length_b   1.000
_cell.length_c   1.000
_cell.angle_alpha   90.00
_cell.angle_beta   90.00
_cell.angle_gamma   90.00
#
_symmetry.space_group_name_H-M   'P 1'
#
loop_
_entity.id
_entity.type
_entity.pdbx_description
1 polymer ?
#
loop_
_entity_poly.entity_id
_entity_poly.type
_entity_poly.pdbx_seq_one_letter_code
_entity_poly.pdbx_strand_id
1 'polypeptide(L)'
;LAGGGYTDEHVNATEEYNGTAWTAGGNLNTARMGHHGSFGTQTAGIMAGGFVPPGETGTDVVESYNGSAWSEVGDLNTARGYAGGSNQSPSTDGVVFGGAPLPSAKNETETWNGTSWTETANLNTARASLVGGGTSSTSAIGFGGSPFSGKTEEWNGTSWTEVADLATGRNYLAG
;
A
#
# COMPACT_ATOMS: atom_id res chain seq x y z
N LEU A 1 -13.87 -1.57 4.03
CA LEU A 1 -13.71 -1.72 2.59
C LEU A 1 -12.69 -2.80 2.30
N ALA A 2 -13.00 -3.74 1.42
CA ALA A 2 -12.08 -4.72 0.85
C ALA A 2 -12.16 -4.61 -0.68
N GLY A 3 -11.04 -4.67 -1.37
CA GLY A 3 -11.03 -4.55 -2.82
C GLY A 3 -9.87 -5.32 -3.45
N GLY A 4 -10.05 -5.82 -4.67
CA GLY A 4 -9.06 -6.63 -5.35
C GLY A 4 -8.78 -7.97 -4.66
N GLY A 5 -7.62 -8.54 -4.93
CA GLY A 5 -7.18 -9.80 -4.35
C GLY A 5 -7.01 -10.92 -5.37
N TYR A 6 -7.01 -12.17 -4.90
CA TYR A 6 -6.72 -13.34 -5.73
C TYR A 6 -7.63 -14.52 -5.37
N THR A 7 -8.27 -15.13 -6.39
CA THR A 7 -9.14 -16.31 -6.29
C THR A 7 -8.89 -17.29 -7.44
N ASP A 8 -7.67 -17.73 -7.68
CA ASP A 8 -7.15 -18.39 -8.87
C ASP A 8 -6.83 -17.41 -10.03
N GLU A 9 -7.38 -16.20 -9.97
CA GLU A 9 -7.05 -15.07 -10.85
C GLU A 9 -7.09 -13.75 -10.06
N HIS A 10 -6.51 -12.70 -10.60
CA HIS A 10 -6.62 -11.36 -10.02
C HIS A 10 -8.06 -10.89 -10.14
N VAL A 11 -8.61 -10.34 -9.06
CA VAL A 11 -9.99 -9.85 -9.03
C VAL A 11 -10.05 -8.34 -8.88
N ASN A 12 -11.13 -7.76 -9.33
CA ASN A 12 -11.44 -6.33 -9.18
C ASN A 12 -12.65 -6.07 -8.27
N ALA A 13 -13.22 -7.11 -7.68
CA ALA A 13 -14.37 -6.99 -6.80
C ALA A 13 -14.05 -6.10 -5.58
N THR A 14 -15.02 -5.33 -5.17
CA THR A 14 -14.98 -4.53 -3.94
C THR A 14 -16.17 -4.87 -3.07
N GLU A 15 -15.93 -4.96 -1.78
CA GLU A 15 -16.97 -5.21 -0.77
C GLU A 15 -16.87 -4.22 0.38
N GLU A 16 -18.01 -3.82 0.90
CA GLU A 16 -18.18 -2.89 2.01
C GLU A 16 -18.79 -3.59 3.22
N TYR A 17 -18.23 -3.36 4.42
CA TYR A 17 -18.75 -3.87 5.67
C TYR A 17 -19.48 -2.78 6.46
N ASN A 18 -20.76 -3.01 6.76
CA ASN A 18 -21.60 -2.05 7.48
C ASN A 18 -21.67 -2.29 9.00
N GLY A 19 -20.80 -3.14 9.54
CA GLY A 19 -20.83 -3.56 10.94
C GLY A 19 -21.57 -4.89 11.18
N THR A 20 -22.33 -5.39 10.19
CA THR A 20 -23.13 -6.61 10.31
C THR A 20 -22.94 -7.54 9.11
N ALA A 21 -22.84 -7.00 7.91
CA ALA A 21 -22.75 -7.76 6.66
C ALA A 21 -21.81 -7.08 5.66
N TRP A 22 -21.23 -7.89 4.77
CA TRP A 22 -20.55 -7.43 3.58
C TRP A 22 -21.54 -7.27 2.43
N THR A 23 -21.39 -6.22 1.66
CA THR A 23 -22.17 -5.92 0.46
C THR A 23 -21.24 -5.53 -0.68
N ALA A 24 -21.59 -5.93 -1.91
CA ALA A 24 -20.80 -5.56 -3.07
C ALA A 24 -20.83 -4.05 -3.30
N GLY A 25 -19.66 -3.45 -3.50
CA GLY A 25 -19.47 -2.07 -3.94
C GLY A 25 -19.10 -1.97 -5.41
N GLY A 26 -18.74 -0.78 -5.88
CA GLY A 26 -18.23 -0.57 -7.23
C GLY A 26 -16.86 -1.26 -7.41
N ASN A 27 -16.67 -1.99 -8.49
CA ASN A 27 -15.42 -2.70 -8.76
C ASN A 27 -14.27 -1.75 -9.14
N LEU A 28 -13.04 -2.15 -8.82
CA LEU A 28 -11.82 -1.55 -9.36
C LEU A 28 -11.85 -1.57 -10.89
N ASN A 29 -11.28 -0.55 -11.53
CA ASN A 29 -11.09 -0.53 -12.97
C ASN A 29 -10.05 -1.57 -13.43
N THR A 30 -9.04 -1.83 -12.59
CA THR A 30 -7.97 -2.79 -12.88
C THR A 30 -7.93 -3.88 -11.83
N ALA A 31 -8.13 -5.15 -12.25
CA ALA A 31 -8.00 -6.31 -11.37
C ALA A 31 -6.55 -6.44 -10.87
N ARG A 32 -6.37 -6.55 -9.55
CA ARG A 32 -5.03 -6.58 -8.93
C ARG A 32 -5.01 -7.25 -7.56
N MET A 33 -3.82 -7.71 -7.15
CA MET A 33 -3.55 -8.22 -5.81
C MET A 33 -2.31 -7.53 -5.19
N GLY A 34 -2.03 -7.78 -3.91
CA GLY A 34 -0.79 -7.33 -3.26
C GLY A 34 -0.64 -5.81 -3.12
N HIS A 35 -1.74 -5.08 -3.08
CA HIS A 35 -1.81 -3.63 -2.95
C HIS A 35 -1.85 -3.19 -1.47
N HIS A 36 -0.86 -3.58 -0.69
CA HIS A 36 -0.81 -3.30 0.76
C HIS A 36 -0.59 -1.80 1.08
N GLY A 37 -0.18 -0.98 0.11
CA GLY A 37 -0.02 0.47 0.24
C GLY A 37 -1.33 1.26 0.21
N SER A 38 -2.46 0.66 0.60
CA SER A 38 -3.78 1.28 0.57
C SER A 38 -4.07 2.04 1.86
N PHE A 39 -4.84 3.13 1.77
CA PHE A 39 -5.24 3.97 2.91
C PHE A 39 -6.57 4.68 2.66
N GLY A 40 -7.09 5.36 3.67
CA GLY A 40 -8.37 6.06 3.60
C GLY A 40 -9.47 5.37 4.38
N THR A 41 -10.70 5.69 4.05
CA THR A 41 -11.92 5.17 4.68
C THR A 41 -12.75 4.36 3.69
N GLN A 42 -13.82 3.73 4.18
CA GLN A 42 -14.76 2.99 3.33
C GLN A 42 -15.46 3.88 2.28
N THR A 43 -15.60 5.18 2.54
CA THR A 43 -16.26 6.12 1.62
C THR A 43 -15.28 7.05 0.91
N ALA A 44 -13.99 6.95 1.20
CA ALA A 44 -12.93 7.75 0.59
C ALA A 44 -11.60 7.00 0.72
N GLY A 45 -11.36 6.02 -0.16
CA GLY A 45 -10.19 5.15 -0.13
C GLY A 45 -9.21 5.42 -1.26
N ILE A 46 -7.95 5.09 -1.05
CA ILE A 46 -6.89 5.03 -2.07
C ILE A 46 -6.36 3.61 -2.11
N MET A 47 -6.21 3.07 -3.32
CA MET A 47 -5.54 1.81 -3.59
C MET A 47 -4.39 2.07 -4.55
N ALA A 48 -3.17 1.92 -4.05
CA ALA A 48 -1.95 2.27 -4.78
C ALA A 48 -1.14 1.04 -5.14
N GLY A 49 -0.79 0.91 -6.43
CA GLY A 49 0.02 -0.17 -6.94
C GLY A 49 -0.66 -1.53 -6.87
N GLY A 50 0.14 -2.56 -6.65
CA GLY A 50 -0.24 -3.97 -6.64
C GLY A 50 0.37 -4.74 -7.80
N PHE A 51 -0.10 -5.96 -8.04
CA PHE A 51 0.30 -6.80 -9.17
C PHE A 51 -0.90 -7.01 -10.08
N VAL A 52 -0.67 -6.90 -11.39
CA VAL A 52 -1.68 -7.09 -12.44
C VAL A 52 -1.37 -8.31 -13.30
N PRO A 53 -2.39 -8.98 -13.88
CA PRO A 53 -2.18 -10.07 -14.82
C PRO A 53 -1.59 -9.58 -16.17
N PRO A 54 -0.87 -10.45 -16.93
CA PRO A 54 -0.50 -11.80 -16.51
C PRO A 54 0.72 -11.83 -15.59
N GLY A 55 0.68 -12.70 -14.58
CA GLY A 55 1.79 -12.88 -13.65
C GLY A 55 1.80 -11.82 -12.51
N GLU A 56 2.98 -11.62 -11.91
CA GLU A 56 3.21 -10.66 -10.83
C GLU A 56 4.00 -9.45 -11.36
N THR A 57 3.43 -8.76 -12.33
CA THR A 57 3.98 -7.47 -12.79
C THR A 57 3.47 -6.36 -11.89
N GLY A 58 4.37 -5.68 -11.20
CA GLY A 58 4.02 -4.52 -10.39
C GLY A 58 3.41 -3.42 -11.25
N THR A 59 2.39 -2.75 -10.74
CA THR A 59 1.75 -1.60 -11.39
C THR A 59 1.96 -0.32 -10.58
N ASP A 60 1.97 0.80 -11.25
CA ASP A 60 1.97 2.15 -10.69
C ASP A 60 0.54 2.74 -10.56
N VAL A 61 -0.45 2.10 -11.17
CA VAL A 61 -1.84 2.57 -11.18
C VAL A 61 -2.38 2.78 -9.77
N VAL A 62 -3.00 3.94 -9.58
CA VAL A 62 -3.67 4.32 -8.33
C VAL A 62 -5.14 4.59 -8.61
N GLU A 63 -6.01 4.02 -7.80
CA GLU A 63 -7.44 4.26 -7.85
C GLU A 63 -7.96 4.85 -6.54
N SER A 64 -8.87 5.82 -6.67
CA SER A 64 -9.58 6.47 -5.56
C SER A 64 -11.02 6.01 -5.53
N TYR A 65 -11.52 5.64 -4.35
CA TYR A 65 -12.91 5.27 -4.09
C TYR A 65 -13.67 6.42 -3.45
N ASN A 66 -14.87 6.71 -3.96
CA ASN A 66 -15.72 7.80 -3.47
C ASN A 66 -16.93 7.32 -2.63
N GLY A 67 -16.94 6.06 -2.23
CA GLY A 67 -18.08 5.42 -1.55
C GLY A 67 -19.08 4.73 -2.49
N SER A 68 -18.81 4.75 -3.81
CA SER A 68 -19.70 4.09 -4.79
C SER A 68 -18.93 3.53 -5.99
N ALA A 69 -17.87 4.21 -6.42
CA ALA A 69 -17.10 3.86 -7.62
C ALA A 69 -15.62 4.18 -7.42
N TRP A 70 -14.77 3.42 -8.11
CA TRP A 70 -13.35 3.70 -8.25
C TRP A 70 -13.09 4.55 -9.48
N SER A 71 -12.15 5.47 -9.37
CA SER A 71 -11.66 6.30 -10.46
C SER A 71 -10.14 6.32 -10.41
N GLU A 72 -9.50 6.18 -11.56
CA GLU A 72 -8.05 6.34 -11.68
C GLU A 72 -7.66 7.78 -11.37
N VAL A 73 -6.58 7.94 -10.62
CA VAL A 73 -6.00 9.22 -10.21
C VAL A 73 -4.52 9.25 -10.58
N GLY A 74 -3.74 10.21 -10.09
CA GLY A 74 -2.31 10.27 -10.40
C GLY A 74 -1.57 9.01 -9.96
N ASP A 75 -0.79 8.40 -10.86
CA ASP A 75 -0.07 7.16 -10.63
C ASP A 75 1.19 7.36 -9.78
N LEU A 76 1.65 6.28 -9.13
CA LEU A 76 2.96 6.23 -8.50
C LEU A 76 4.08 6.49 -9.53
N ASN A 77 5.16 7.14 -9.12
CA ASN A 77 6.35 7.28 -9.97
C ASN A 77 7.06 5.94 -10.20
N THR A 78 6.88 4.99 -9.29
CA THR A 78 7.51 3.68 -9.37
C THR A 78 6.50 2.56 -9.17
N ALA A 79 6.29 1.73 -10.20
CA ALA A 79 5.43 0.55 -10.15
C ALA A 79 5.87 -0.42 -9.05
N ARG A 80 4.94 -0.86 -8.20
CA ARG A 80 5.23 -1.73 -7.07
C ARG A 80 4.02 -2.51 -6.55
N GLY A 81 4.24 -3.71 -6.05
CA GLY A 81 3.30 -4.46 -5.22
C GLY A 81 3.92 -4.80 -3.87
N TYR A 82 3.15 -5.33 -2.93
CA TYR A 82 3.59 -5.67 -1.57
C TYR A 82 4.31 -4.53 -0.84
N ALA A 83 3.91 -3.29 -1.11
CA ALA A 83 4.43 -2.09 -0.45
C ALA A 83 3.78 -1.87 0.92
N GLY A 84 4.48 -1.22 1.85
CA GLY A 84 3.87 -0.65 3.05
C GLY A 84 3.20 0.68 2.75
N GLY A 85 2.29 1.12 3.62
CA GLY A 85 1.64 2.42 3.51
C GLY A 85 1.11 2.92 4.84
N SER A 86 0.74 4.18 4.89
CA SER A 86 0.12 4.84 6.04
C SER A 86 -1.39 4.50 6.11
N ASN A 87 -1.72 3.28 6.48
CA ASN A 87 -3.06 2.68 6.36
C ASN A 87 -4.19 3.39 7.14
N GLN A 88 -3.87 4.33 8.02
CA GLN A 88 -4.83 5.15 8.78
C GLN A 88 -4.88 6.61 8.29
N SER A 89 -4.24 6.92 7.20
CA SER A 89 -4.24 8.25 6.57
C SER A 89 -5.57 8.54 5.87
N PRO A 90 -5.97 9.81 5.76
CA PRO A 90 -7.08 10.19 4.88
C PRO A 90 -6.70 9.98 3.41
N SER A 91 -7.69 9.81 2.53
CA SER A 91 -7.47 9.60 1.09
C SER A 91 -6.77 10.78 0.37
N THR A 92 -6.61 11.90 1.05
CA THR A 92 -5.96 13.12 0.51
C THR A 92 -4.53 13.32 1.01
N ASP A 93 -4.02 12.46 1.88
CA ASP A 93 -2.70 12.62 2.50
C ASP A 93 -2.17 11.25 2.95
N GLY A 94 -1.13 10.74 2.34
CA GLY A 94 -0.60 9.43 2.65
C GLY A 94 0.81 9.18 2.15
N VAL A 95 1.38 8.05 2.53
CA VAL A 95 2.72 7.62 2.08
C VAL A 95 2.71 6.13 1.74
N VAL A 96 3.44 5.77 0.68
CA VAL A 96 3.68 4.39 0.24
C VAL A 96 5.19 4.17 0.13
N PHE A 97 5.68 3.03 0.60
CA PHE A 97 7.11 2.76 0.68
C PHE A 97 7.47 1.29 0.51
N GLY A 98 8.67 1.04 0.00
CA GLY A 98 9.17 -0.30 -0.27
C GLY A 98 8.40 -1.02 -1.37
N GLY A 99 8.37 -2.35 -1.29
CA GLY A 99 7.62 -3.19 -2.22
C GLY A 99 8.48 -4.02 -3.16
N ALA A 100 7.84 -4.61 -4.16
CA ALA A 100 8.42 -5.50 -5.19
C ALA A 100 8.09 -4.94 -6.58
N PRO A 101 8.71 -5.39 -7.69
CA PRO A 101 8.85 -6.81 -8.06
C PRO A 101 10.04 -7.53 -7.42
N LEU A 102 9.85 -8.80 -7.11
CA LEU A 102 10.92 -9.70 -6.69
C LEU A 102 11.74 -10.16 -7.91
N PRO A 103 13.06 -10.45 -7.78
CA PRO A 103 13.83 -10.54 -6.53
C PRO A 103 14.34 -9.21 -5.99
N SER A 104 14.08 -8.10 -6.65
CA SER A 104 14.60 -6.77 -6.28
C SER A 104 13.57 -6.03 -5.43
N ALA A 105 13.65 -6.18 -4.12
CA ALA A 105 12.87 -5.33 -3.21
C ALA A 105 13.23 -3.86 -3.41
N LYS A 106 12.25 -3.01 -3.23
CA LYS A 106 12.36 -1.56 -3.36
C LYS A 106 12.57 -0.90 -2.00
N ASN A 107 13.15 0.29 -2.02
CA ASN A 107 13.25 1.18 -0.85
C ASN A 107 12.65 2.57 -1.11
N GLU A 108 12.19 2.84 -2.31
CA GLU A 108 11.59 4.11 -2.68
C GLU A 108 10.37 4.40 -1.79
N THR A 109 10.23 5.68 -1.45
CA THR A 109 9.10 6.22 -0.68
C THR A 109 8.44 7.32 -1.49
N GLU A 110 7.13 7.29 -1.58
CA GLU A 110 6.34 8.30 -2.27
C GLU A 110 5.23 8.82 -1.35
N THR A 111 5.06 10.13 -1.30
CA THR A 111 3.99 10.80 -0.55
C THR A 111 2.90 11.30 -1.49
N TRP A 112 1.66 11.17 -1.05
CA TRP A 112 0.44 11.64 -1.73
C TRP A 112 -0.09 12.90 -1.09
N ASN A 113 -0.42 13.92 -1.88
CA ASN A 113 -0.96 15.20 -1.41
C ASN A 113 -2.45 15.41 -1.79
N GLY A 114 -3.14 14.36 -2.21
CA GLY A 114 -4.51 14.43 -2.71
C GLY A 114 -4.63 14.64 -4.24
N THR A 115 -3.50 14.89 -4.92
CA THR A 115 -3.50 15.19 -6.37
C THR A 115 -2.37 14.47 -7.10
N SER A 116 -1.19 14.39 -6.50
CA SER A 116 0.02 13.83 -7.12
C SER A 116 0.91 13.13 -6.10
N TRP A 117 1.70 12.18 -6.59
CA TRP A 117 2.75 11.51 -5.84
C TRP A 117 4.08 12.25 -5.99
N THR A 118 4.83 12.31 -4.93
CA THR A 118 6.18 12.89 -4.88
C THR A 118 7.15 11.90 -4.26
N GLU A 119 8.21 11.56 -4.97
CA GLU A 119 9.29 10.73 -4.45
C GLU A 119 10.06 11.51 -3.37
N THR A 120 10.39 10.83 -2.27
CA THR A 120 11.02 11.39 -1.08
C THR A 120 12.21 10.54 -0.64
N ALA A 121 12.74 10.76 0.59
CA ALA A 121 13.84 9.96 1.09
C ALA A 121 13.45 8.49 1.29
N ASN A 122 14.29 7.60 0.82
CA ASN A 122 14.05 6.16 0.78
C ASN A 122 14.22 5.49 2.14
N LEU A 123 13.57 4.34 2.34
CA LEU A 123 13.88 3.41 3.42
C LEU A 123 15.38 3.12 3.47
N ASN A 124 15.95 2.96 4.66
CA ASN A 124 17.34 2.56 4.82
C ASN A 124 17.60 1.13 4.30
N THR A 125 16.57 0.29 4.33
CA THR A 125 16.66 -1.09 3.84
C THR A 125 15.53 -1.40 2.86
N ALA A 126 15.88 -1.78 1.62
CA ALA A 126 14.92 -2.23 0.63
C ALA A 126 14.18 -3.50 1.11
N ARG A 127 12.84 -3.46 1.12
CA ARG A 127 12.00 -4.55 1.63
C ARG A 127 10.67 -4.62 0.86
N ALA A 128 10.20 -5.85 0.64
CA ALA A 128 8.86 -6.13 0.15
C ALA A 128 8.06 -6.90 1.21
N SER A 129 6.74 -7.00 1.05
CA SER A 129 5.87 -7.72 1.98
C SER A 129 6.04 -7.25 3.44
N LEU A 130 6.40 -5.98 3.59
CA LEU A 130 6.46 -5.30 4.89
C LEU A 130 5.07 -4.75 5.23
N VAL A 131 4.84 -4.50 6.51
CA VAL A 131 3.64 -3.79 6.94
C VAL A 131 3.96 -2.32 7.14
N GLY A 132 3.00 -1.49 6.76
CA GLY A 132 2.99 -0.08 7.07
C GLY A 132 1.92 0.27 8.08
N GLY A 133 2.15 1.32 8.84
CA GLY A 133 1.19 2.01 9.68
C GLY A 133 1.45 3.50 9.61
N GLY A 134 0.46 4.32 9.90
CA GLY A 134 0.64 5.76 9.89
C GLY A 134 -0.66 6.52 9.65
N THR A 135 -0.62 7.81 9.94
CA THR A 135 -1.81 8.68 9.92
C THR A 135 -1.71 9.82 8.91
N SER A 136 -0.58 9.95 8.20
CA SER A 136 -0.36 11.04 7.22
C SER A 136 0.87 10.76 6.35
N SER A 137 1.08 11.60 5.34
CA SER A 137 2.30 11.63 4.52
C SER A 137 3.57 12.00 5.31
N THR A 138 3.43 12.49 6.53
CA THR A 138 4.56 12.93 7.39
C THR A 138 4.77 12.05 8.63
N SER A 139 3.97 11.01 8.82
CA SER A 139 4.07 10.12 9.98
C SER A 139 3.68 8.69 9.61
N ALA A 140 4.68 7.83 9.52
CA ALA A 140 4.48 6.42 9.23
C ALA A 140 5.56 5.54 9.90
N ILE A 141 5.27 4.26 9.97
CA ILE A 141 6.18 3.22 10.44
C ILE A 141 6.15 2.06 9.45
N GLY A 142 7.31 1.49 9.15
CA GLY A 142 7.44 0.29 8.33
C GLY A 142 8.19 -0.79 9.09
N PHE A 143 7.63 -2.01 9.17
CA PHE A 143 8.26 -3.10 9.92
C PHE A 143 8.12 -4.45 9.23
N GLY A 144 9.06 -5.35 9.55
CA GLY A 144 9.11 -6.68 8.97
C GLY A 144 9.50 -6.67 7.49
N GLY A 145 9.05 -7.68 6.76
CA GLY A 145 9.22 -7.81 5.32
C GLY A 145 10.16 -8.93 4.89
N SER A 146 10.22 -9.13 3.57
CA SER A 146 11.07 -10.13 2.93
C SER A 146 12.52 -9.66 2.85
N PRO A 147 13.51 -10.56 3.07
CA PRO A 147 13.38 -11.94 3.54
C PRO A 147 13.40 -12.04 5.09
N PHE A 148 12.24 -12.22 5.74
CA PHE A 148 12.09 -12.40 7.19
C PHE A 148 12.79 -11.33 8.04
N SER A 149 12.65 -10.08 7.63
CA SER A 149 13.26 -8.94 8.34
C SER A 149 12.58 -8.68 9.69
N GLY A 150 13.38 -8.34 10.70
CA GLY A 150 12.90 -7.75 11.94
C GLY A 150 12.89 -6.22 11.92
N LYS A 151 13.55 -5.63 10.93
CA LYS A 151 13.77 -4.18 10.86
C LYS A 151 12.49 -3.37 10.96
N THR A 152 12.59 -2.31 11.77
CA THR A 152 11.55 -1.30 11.94
C THR A 152 12.13 0.07 11.67
N GLU A 153 11.45 0.84 10.84
CA GLU A 153 11.84 2.20 10.50
C GLU A 153 10.65 3.16 10.69
N GLU A 154 10.89 4.33 11.25
CA GLU A 154 9.92 5.41 11.41
C GLU A 154 10.18 6.53 10.42
N TRP A 155 9.10 7.03 9.81
CA TRP A 155 9.07 8.16 8.88
C TRP A 155 8.56 9.42 9.58
N ASN A 156 9.31 10.52 9.46
CA ASN A 156 8.98 11.81 10.09
C ASN A 156 8.58 12.90 9.08
N GLY A 157 8.31 12.53 7.83
CA GLY A 157 8.02 13.48 6.74
C GLY A 157 9.25 13.92 5.95
N THR A 158 10.46 13.57 6.40
CA THR A 158 11.72 14.00 5.76
C THR A 158 12.71 12.86 5.60
N SER A 159 12.78 11.95 6.58
CA SER A 159 13.73 10.84 6.62
C SER A 159 13.18 9.63 7.35
N TRP A 160 13.71 8.45 7.02
CA TRP A 160 13.49 7.22 7.75
C TRP A 160 14.57 7.03 8.81
N THR A 161 14.17 6.63 10.01
CA THR A 161 15.07 6.32 11.12
C THR A 161 14.83 4.89 11.59
N GLU A 162 15.87 4.06 11.62
CA GLU A 162 15.80 2.71 12.17
C GLU A 162 15.57 2.80 13.69
N VAL A 163 14.58 2.07 14.17
CA VAL A 163 14.19 1.99 15.58
C VAL A 163 14.26 0.55 16.08
N ALA A 164 13.68 0.25 17.25
CA ALA A 164 13.73 -1.09 17.81
C ALA A 164 13.06 -2.13 16.89
N ASP A 165 13.78 -3.17 16.56
CA ASP A 165 13.35 -4.25 15.69
C ASP A 165 12.28 -5.14 16.33
N LEU A 166 11.52 -5.84 15.49
CA LEU A 166 10.68 -6.95 15.93
C LEU A 166 11.55 -8.04 16.59
N ALA A 167 11.08 -8.60 17.69
CA ALA A 167 11.78 -9.69 18.38
C ALA A 167 11.98 -10.94 17.49
N THR A 168 11.15 -11.11 16.46
CA THR A 168 11.28 -12.17 15.47
C THR A 168 10.97 -11.62 14.10
N GLY A 169 11.94 -11.68 13.18
CA GLY A 169 11.78 -11.26 11.80
C GLY A 169 10.77 -12.11 11.05
N ARG A 170 9.90 -11.45 10.28
CA ARG A 170 8.83 -12.11 9.50
C ARG A 170 8.34 -11.21 8.36
N ASN A 171 7.65 -11.83 7.39
CA ASN A 171 6.99 -11.17 6.28
C ASN A 171 5.49 -11.52 6.24
N TYR A 172 4.73 -10.91 5.32
CA TYR A 172 3.26 -11.08 5.20
C TYR A 172 2.52 -10.87 6.52
N LEU A 173 2.91 -9.84 7.23
CA LEU A 173 2.29 -9.42 8.48
C LEU A 173 0.94 -8.71 8.21
N ALA A 174 0.08 -8.70 9.21
CA ALA A 174 -1.05 -7.77 9.29
C ALA A 174 -0.76 -6.71 10.38
N GLY A 175 -1.20 -5.49 10.17
CA GLY A 175 -1.04 -4.37 11.09
C GLY A 175 -2.16 -3.35 10.96
#